data_533c54b0565b7b7bc6a1202aaa6dcaa1
#
_entry.id   533c54b0565b7b7bc6a1202aaa6dcaa1
#
_cell.length_a   1.000
_cell.length_b   1.000
_cell.length_c   1.000
_cell.angle_alpha   90.00
_cell.angle_beta   90.00
_cell.angle_gamma   90.00
#
_symmetry.space_group_name_H-M   'P 1'
#
loop_
_entity.id
_entity.type
_entity.pdbx_description
1 polymer ?
#
loop_
_entity_poly.entity_id
_entity_poly.type
_entity_poly.pdbx_seq_one_letter_code
_entity_poly.pdbx_strand_id
1 'polypeptide(L)'
;MKILVIGDSCTDIFIYGNVNRLCPEAPVPVFEPSRTVTNDGMAGNVRANLESLGAKVELITNKEQITKTRYVDSKSNQMFLRVDTLDKVKSAFDINRVNWDVDAVIVSDYDKGFLTEEDIHQISKKHPLTFIDTKKPINLQTFSDYTYIKMNEWEWELCERKGAKYEDWADKLIITMSERGCLYKNEVFPVNRDIEVRDLSGAGDTFMASLVFKYTETKDLRQSIKFANECATKVVQKRGVTTI
;
A
#
# COMPACT_ATOMS: atom_id res chain seq x y z
N MET A 1 6.88 18.94 7.29
CA MET A 1 7.47 17.67 6.80
C MET A 1 7.13 17.55 5.33
N LYS A 2 8.11 17.29 4.47
CA LYS A 2 7.96 17.09 3.02
C LYS A 2 8.38 15.65 2.69
N ILE A 3 7.48 14.86 2.10
CA ILE A 3 7.73 13.45 1.78
C ILE A 3 7.56 13.23 0.28
N LEU A 4 8.49 12.49 -0.31
CA LEU A 4 8.41 12.04 -1.70
C LEU A 4 7.86 10.62 -1.75
N VAL A 5 6.81 10.39 -2.53
CA VAL A 5 6.25 9.08 -2.82
C VAL A 5 6.51 8.75 -4.28
N ILE A 6 7.11 7.59 -4.55
CA ILE A 6 7.41 7.11 -5.90
C ILE A 6 6.80 5.72 -6.07
N GLY A 7 6.02 5.48 -7.12
CA GLY A 7 5.48 4.14 -7.36
C GLY A 7 4.29 4.09 -8.28
N ASP A 8 3.71 2.90 -8.40
CA ASP A 8 2.51 2.68 -9.19
C ASP A 8 1.29 3.27 -8.49
N SER A 9 0.44 3.98 -9.24
CA SER A 9 -0.85 4.48 -8.77
C SER A 9 -2.00 3.94 -9.59
N CYS A 10 -3.16 3.80 -8.96
CA CYS A 10 -4.40 3.45 -9.63
C CYS A 10 -5.57 4.28 -9.08
N THR A 11 -6.71 4.17 -9.76
CA THR A 11 -7.98 4.66 -9.26
C THR A 11 -8.80 3.47 -8.77
N ASP A 12 -9.14 3.45 -7.48
CA ASP A 12 -10.06 2.48 -6.89
C ASP A 12 -11.49 3.01 -7.02
N ILE A 13 -12.35 2.27 -7.73
CA ILE A 13 -13.74 2.62 -8.01
C ILE A 13 -14.64 1.60 -7.30
N PHE A 14 -15.49 2.07 -6.40
CA PHE A 14 -16.49 1.24 -5.71
C PHE A 14 -17.87 1.62 -6.24
N ILE A 15 -18.51 0.70 -6.94
CA ILE A 15 -19.89 0.83 -7.43
C ILE A 15 -20.78 0.05 -6.48
N TYR A 16 -21.49 0.77 -5.63
CA TYR A 16 -22.48 0.19 -4.70
C TYR A 16 -23.82 0.03 -5.39
N GLY A 17 -24.48 -1.09 -5.16
CA GLY A 17 -25.77 -1.38 -5.76
C GLY A 17 -26.52 -2.48 -5.03
N ASN A 18 -27.61 -2.94 -5.62
CA ASN A 18 -28.43 -4.01 -5.08
C ASN A 18 -28.53 -5.17 -6.08
N VAL A 19 -28.68 -6.37 -5.55
CA VAL A 19 -29.00 -7.57 -6.33
C VAL A 19 -30.32 -8.10 -5.82
N ASN A 20 -31.39 -7.92 -6.60
CA ASN A 20 -32.73 -8.32 -6.21
C ASN A 20 -33.25 -9.55 -6.99
N ARG A 21 -32.57 -9.93 -8.08
CA ARG A 21 -32.97 -11.04 -8.93
C ARG A 21 -31.80 -11.64 -9.71
N LEU A 22 -32.01 -12.85 -10.21
CA LEU A 22 -31.14 -13.48 -11.20
C LEU A 22 -31.52 -13.03 -12.62
N CYS A 23 -30.53 -13.06 -13.51
CA CYS A 23 -30.75 -12.83 -14.93
C CYS A 23 -31.52 -14.02 -15.54
N PRO A 24 -32.56 -13.79 -16.35
CA PRO A 24 -33.29 -14.88 -17.01
C PRO A 24 -32.46 -15.59 -18.10
N GLU A 25 -31.43 -14.95 -18.63
CA GLU A 25 -30.59 -15.46 -19.73
C GLU A 25 -29.43 -16.34 -19.22
N ALA A 26 -29.03 -16.18 -17.94
CA ALA A 26 -27.93 -16.92 -17.33
C ALA A 26 -28.05 -16.90 -15.78
N PRO A 27 -27.50 -17.88 -15.06
CA PRO A 27 -27.58 -17.94 -13.58
C PRO A 27 -26.59 -16.95 -12.92
N VAL A 28 -26.71 -15.68 -13.27
CA VAL A 28 -25.89 -14.58 -12.75
C VAL A 28 -26.78 -13.51 -12.11
N PRO A 29 -26.29 -12.79 -11.08
CA PRO A 29 -27.03 -11.71 -10.45
C PRO A 29 -27.21 -10.53 -11.41
N VAL A 30 -28.39 -9.88 -11.37
CA VAL A 30 -28.61 -8.57 -11.98
C VAL A 30 -28.24 -7.51 -10.95
N PHE A 31 -27.17 -6.78 -11.21
CA PHE A 31 -26.68 -5.71 -10.36
C PHE A 31 -27.27 -4.36 -10.79
N GLU A 32 -27.94 -3.70 -9.86
CA GLU A 32 -28.56 -2.39 -10.05
C GLU A 32 -27.71 -1.32 -9.30
N PRO A 33 -26.86 -0.55 -10.00
CA PRO A 33 -25.98 0.43 -9.35
C PRO A 33 -26.78 1.58 -8.75
N SER A 34 -26.35 2.06 -7.57
CA SER A 34 -27.00 3.16 -6.84
C SER A 34 -26.06 4.35 -6.59
N ARG A 35 -24.78 4.10 -6.31
CA ARG A 35 -23.78 5.15 -6.11
C ARG A 35 -22.39 4.67 -6.49
N THR A 36 -21.52 5.60 -6.88
CA THR A 36 -20.10 5.36 -7.14
C THR A 36 -19.24 6.18 -6.20
N VAL A 37 -18.19 5.57 -5.65
CA VAL A 37 -17.15 6.22 -4.87
C VAL A 37 -15.82 5.95 -5.54
N THR A 38 -15.00 6.99 -5.68
CA THR A 38 -13.69 6.91 -6.33
C THR A 38 -12.63 7.39 -5.36
N ASN A 39 -11.54 6.63 -5.22
CA ASN A 39 -10.42 6.96 -4.35
C ASN A 39 -9.10 6.72 -5.10
N ASP A 40 -8.05 7.40 -4.63
CA ASP A 40 -6.70 7.09 -5.04
C ASP A 40 -6.28 5.73 -4.43
N GLY A 41 -5.62 4.91 -5.23
CA GLY A 41 -5.10 3.61 -4.79
C GLY A 41 -3.59 3.49 -4.96
N MET A 42 -2.96 2.47 -4.33
CA MET A 42 -1.52 2.21 -4.39
C MET A 42 -0.72 3.43 -3.86
N ALA A 43 0.31 3.90 -4.58
CA ALA A 43 1.10 5.09 -4.21
C ALA A 43 0.23 6.35 -4.03
N GLY A 44 -0.87 6.47 -4.77
CA GLY A 44 -1.87 7.53 -4.58
C GLY A 44 -2.54 7.48 -3.21
N ASN A 45 -2.86 6.28 -2.70
CA ASN A 45 -3.42 6.11 -1.36
C ASN A 45 -2.38 6.40 -0.26
N VAL A 46 -1.11 6.04 -0.47
CA VAL A 46 -0.01 6.43 0.43
C VAL A 46 0.07 7.95 0.54
N ARG A 47 0.05 8.66 -0.61
CA ARG A 47 -0.01 10.13 -0.64
C ARG A 47 -1.18 10.67 0.15
N ALA A 48 -2.40 10.21 -0.13
CA ALA A 48 -3.61 10.72 0.50
C ALA A 48 -3.59 10.54 2.03
N ASN A 49 -3.07 9.41 2.53
CA ASN A 49 -2.89 9.18 3.95
C ASN A 49 -1.84 10.09 4.59
N LEU A 50 -0.72 10.35 3.92
CA LEU A 50 0.30 11.30 4.39
C LEU A 50 -0.24 12.73 4.46
N GLU A 51 -1.00 13.14 3.44
CA GLU A 51 -1.64 14.46 3.40
C GLU A 51 -2.67 14.61 4.53
N SER A 52 -3.45 13.57 4.84
CA SER A 52 -4.40 13.58 5.96
C SER A 52 -3.71 13.69 7.33
N LEU A 53 -2.47 13.22 7.44
CA LEU A 53 -1.61 13.40 8.62
C LEU A 53 -0.92 14.77 8.67
N GLY A 54 -1.06 15.60 7.64
CA GLY A 54 -0.51 16.96 7.58
C GLY A 54 0.86 17.07 6.92
N ALA A 55 1.35 16.03 6.22
CA ALA A 55 2.56 16.11 5.42
C ALA A 55 2.32 16.86 4.09
N LYS A 56 3.37 17.52 3.58
CA LYS A 56 3.42 17.95 2.17
C LYS A 56 3.98 16.81 1.35
N VAL A 57 3.27 16.37 0.33
CA VAL A 57 3.65 15.18 -0.45
C VAL A 57 3.86 15.53 -1.91
N GLU A 58 4.98 15.07 -2.45
CA GLU A 58 5.23 15.02 -3.88
C GLU A 58 5.03 13.56 -4.33
N LEU A 59 4.22 13.34 -5.37
CA LEU A 59 3.95 12.02 -5.92
C LEU A 59 4.51 11.92 -7.34
N ILE A 60 5.37 10.92 -7.57
CA ILE A 60 5.88 10.55 -8.90
C ILE A 60 5.36 9.16 -9.24
N THR A 61 4.52 9.08 -10.27
CA THR A 61 3.80 7.86 -10.62
C THR A 61 3.60 7.70 -12.14
N ASN A 62 3.06 6.56 -12.54
CA ASN A 62 2.70 6.25 -13.92
C ASN A 62 1.72 7.29 -14.50
N LYS A 63 1.82 7.49 -15.82
CA LYS A 63 0.92 8.39 -16.58
C LYS A 63 -0.38 7.69 -16.98
N GLU A 64 -0.33 6.38 -17.14
CA GLU A 64 -1.48 5.56 -17.50
C GLU A 64 -2.46 5.46 -16.34
N GLN A 65 -3.74 5.48 -16.67
CA GLN A 65 -4.80 5.35 -15.70
C GLN A 65 -5.14 3.87 -15.49
N ILE A 66 -4.59 3.27 -14.43
CA ILE A 66 -5.01 1.95 -13.95
C ILE A 66 -6.30 2.14 -13.14
N THR A 67 -7.32 1.31 -13.39
CA THR A 67 -8.54 1.31 -12.58
C THR A 67 -8.80 -0.06 -11.97
N LYS A 68 -9.33 -0.07 -10.75
CA LYS A 68 -9.81 -1.26 -10.04
C LYS A 68 -11.25 -1.02 -9.63
N THR A 69 -12.19 -1.53 -10.42
CA THR A 69 -13.62 -1.33 -10.21
C THR A 69 -14.20 -2.51 -9.43
N ARG A 70 -14.81 -2.22 -8.28
CA ARG A 70 -15.48 -3.20 -7.41
C ARG A 70 -16.97 -2.96 -7.42
N TYR A 71 -17.74 -4.02 -7.69
CA TYR A 71 -19.20 -4.03 -7.61
C TYR A 71 -19.60 -4.64 -6.26
N VAL A 72 -20.22 -3.83 -5.41
CA VAL A 72 -20.42 -4.15 -3.98
C VAL A 72 -21.90 -4.02 -3.62
N ASP A 73 -22.43 -5.02 -2.91
CA ASP A 73 -23.78 -4.93 -2.37
C ASP A 73 -23.89 -3.84 -1.31
N SER A 74 -24.86 -2.96 -1.49
CA SER A 74 -25.07 -1.81 -0.60
C SER A 74 -25.46 -2.20 0.82
N LYS A 75 -26.09 -3.38 1.01
CA LYS A 75 -26.59 -3.85 2.30
C LYS A 75 -25.54 -4.65 3.07
N SER A 76 -25.04 -5.72 2.43
CA SER A 76 -24.12 -6.67 3.06
C SER A 76 -22.65 -6.26 2.96
N ASN A 77 -22.31 -5.29 2.11
CA ASN A 77 -20.93 -4.93 1.74
C ASN A 77 -20.15 -6.07 1.04
N GLN A 78 -20.84 -7.09 0.55
CA GLN A 78 -20.23 -8.19 -0.18
C GLN A 78 -19.82 -7.72 -1.59
N MET A 79 -18.58 -7.96 -1.97
CA MET A 79 -18.11 -7.74 -3.33
C MET A 79 -18.54 -8.89 -4.24
N PHE A 80 -19.23 -8.57 -5.34
CA PHE A 80 -19.66 -9.54 -6.35
C PHE A 80 -18.64 -9.74 -7.46
N LEU A 81 -17.99 -8.65 -7.87
CA LEU A 81 -17.08 -8.66 -8.99
C LEU A 81 -16.03 -7.54 -8.81
N ARG A 82 -14.80 -7.84 -9.19
CA ARG A 82 -13.77 -6.82 -9.40
C ARG A 82 -13.31 -6.88 -10.86
N VAL A 83 -13.24 -5.71 -11.50
CA VAL A 83 -12.72 -5.53 -12.85
C VAL A 83 -11.50 -4.64 -12.77
N ASP A 84 -10.35 -5.18 -13.17
CA ASP A 84 -9.10 -4.42 -13.25
C ASP A 84 -8.84 -4.10 -14.72
N THR A 85 -8.66 -2.82 -15.02
CA THR A 85 -8.22 -2.37 -16.36
C THR A 85 -6.77 -1.98 -16.28
N LEU A 86 -6.00 -2.41 -17.27
CA LEU A 86 -4.59 -2.10 -17.43
C LEU A 86 -3.73 -2.58 -16.24
N ASP A 87 -3.16 -3.77 -16.35
CA ASP A 87 -2.33 -4.35 -15.29
C ASP A 87 -0.84 -4.01 -15.41
N LYS A 88 -0.42 -3.45 -16.55
CA LYS A 88 0.96 -3.00 -16.78
C LYS A 88 0.99 -1.62 -17.44
N VAL A 89 1.95 -0.80 -17.01
CA VAL A 89 2.18 0.54 -17.56
C VAL A 89 3.40 0.54 -18.48
N LYS A 90 3.46 1.52 -19.38
CA LYS A 90 4.57 1.75 -20.31
C LYS A 90 5.39 2.98 -19.94
N SER A 91 4.84 3.88 -19.13
CA SER A 91 5.58 5.03 -18.61
C SER A 91 6.71 4.54 -17.71
N ALA A 92 7.91 5.07 -17.95
CA ALA A 92 9.08 4.76 -17.15
C ALA A 92 9.39 5.89 -16.16
N PHE A 93 9.97 5.51 -15.04
CA PHE A 93 10.52 6.45 -14.07
C PHE A 93 11.76 7.16 -14.64
N ASP A 94 11.93 8.43 -14.32
CA ASP A 94 13.11 9.20 -14.68
C ASP A 94 13.72 9.85 -13.42
N ILE A 95 14.77 9.24 -12.93
CA ILE A 95 15.46 9.65 -11.69
C ILE A 95 16.03 11.06 -11.74
N ASN A 96 16.31 11.58 -12.96
CA ASN A 96 16.91 12.91 -13.16
C ASN A 96 15.88 14.04 -12.99
N ARG A 97 14.59 13.71 -12.99
CA ARG A 97 13.50 14.69 -12.80
C ARG A 97 13.02 14.78 -11.36
N VAL A 98 13.67 14.09 -10.45
CA VAL A 98 13.25 13.98 -9.05
C VAL A 98 13.91 15.06 -8.20
N ASN A 99 13.12 15.77 -7.44
CA ASN A 99 13.64 16.64 -6.39
C ASN A 99 13.85 15.83 -5.09
N TRP A 100 15.10 15.63 -4.74
CA TRP A 100 15.50 14.85 -3.56
C TRP A 100 15.58 15.68 -2.26
N ASP A 101 15.29 16.99 -2.31
CA ASP A 101 15.23 17.87 -1.12
C ASP A 101 13.90 17.64 -0.35
N VAL A 102 13.86 16.55 0.38
CA VAL A 102 12.70 16.04 1.14
C VAL A 102 13.17 15.47 2.48
N ASP A 103 12.25 15.24 3.41
CA ASP A 103 12.54 14.66 4.73
C ASP A 103 12.61 13.12 4.70
N ALA A 104 11.91 12.48 3.76
CA ALA A 104 11.89 11.03 3.55
C ALA A 104 11.39 10.67 2.15
N VAL A 105 11.78 9.47 1.68
CA VAL A 105 11.32 8.89 0.41
C VAL A 105 10.59 7.57 0.69
N ILE A 106 9.43 7.40 0.07
CA ILE A 106 8.65 6.15 0.07
C ILE A 106 8.59 5.61 -1.35
N VAL A 107 8.99 4.36 -1.53
CA VAL A 107 8.74 3.58 -2.74
C VAL A 107 7.54 2.68 -2.49
N SER A 108 6.46 2.84 -3.28
CA SER A 108 5.26 2.02 -3.25
C SER A 108 5.12 1.29 -4.59
N ASP A 109 5.78 0.13 -4.69
CA ASP A 109 5.94 -0.64 -5.92
C ASP A 109 4.93 -1.81 -5.97
N TYR A 110 3.92 -1.69 -6.81
CA TYR A 110 2.91 -2.71 -7.05
C TYR A 110 3.23 -3.62 -8.24
N ASP A 111 4.48 -3.53 -8.75
CA ASP A 111 4.98 -4.32 -9.88
C ASP A 111 4.12 -4.18 -11.15
N LYS A 112 3.62 -2.96 -11.41
CA LYS A 112 2.86 -2.65 -12.63
C LYS A 112 3.77 -2.20 -13.78
N GLY A 113 5.07 -2.04 -13.52
CA GLY A 113 6.08 -1.75 -14.52
C GLY A 113 6.55 -0.31 -14.56
N PHE A 114 6.09 0.56 -13.67
CA PHE A 114 6.60 1.92 -13.55
C PHE A 114 8.04 1.97 -13.06
N LEU A 115 8.40 1.10 -12.11
CA LEU A 115 9.76 0.97 -11.56
C LEU A 115 10.40 -0.35 -11.97
N THR A 116 11.61 -0.29 -12.49
CA THR A 116 12.49 -1.46 -12.65
C THR A 116 13.24 -1.76 -11.34
N GLU A 117 13.86 -2.93 -11.22
CA GLU A 117 14.75 -3.22 -10.08
C GLU A 117 15.94 -2.27 -10.01
N GLU A 118 16.46 -1.84 -11.16
CA GLU A 118 17.54 -0.86 -11.23
C GLU A 118 17.09 0.51 -10.70
N ASP A 119 15.88 0.96 -11.06
CA ASP A 119 15.32 2.20 -10.51
C ASP A 119 15.20 2.14 -8.99
N ILE A 120 14.66 1.02 -8.46
CA ILE A 120 14.52 0.78 -7.03
C ILE A 120 15.88 0.83 -6.33
N HIS A 121 16.90 0.18 -6.91
CA HIS A 121 18.26 0.21 -6.39
C HIS A 121 18.86 1.62 -6.40
N GLN A 122 18.68 2.38 -7.49
CA GLN A 122 19.18 3.74 -7.58
C GLN A 122 18.48 4.70 -6.61
N ILE A 123 17.17 4.57 -6.41
CA ILE A 123 16.39 5.39 -5.46
C ILE A 123 16.93 5.23 -4.04
N SER A 124 17.28 4.01 -3.62
CA SER A 124 17.78 3.74 -2.27
C SER A 124 19.06 4.52 -1.93
N LYS A 125 19.85 4.89 -2.95
CA LYS A 125 21.11 5.64 -2.82
C LYS A 125 20.96 7.16 -2.88
N LYS A 126 19.79 7.67 -3.27
CA LYS A 126 19.57 9.10 -3.47
C LYS A 126 19.19 9.85 -2.21
N HIS A 127 18.73 9.16 -1.18
CA HIS A 127 18.29 9.79 0.06
C HIS A 127 18.63 8.91 1.27
N PRO A 128 19.07 9.50 2.41
CA PRO A 128 19.49 8.74 3.59
C PRO A 128 18.31 8.07 4.34
N LEU A 129 17.09 8.50 4.10
CA LEU A 129 15.89 7.95 4.73
C LEU A 129 14.91 7.47 3.68
N THR A 130 14.97 6.17 3.36
CA THR A 130 14.18 5.52 2.32
C THR A 130 13.39 4.34 2.87
N PHE A 131 12.13 4.26 2.48
CA PHE A 131 11.21 3.17 2.82
C PHE A 131 10.67 2.54 1.55
N ILE A 132 10.44 1.23 1.57
CA ILE A 132 9.86 0.54 0.42
C ILE A 132 8.78 -0.47 0.84
N ASP A 133 7.68 -0.48 0.11
CA ASP A 133 6.67 -1.54 0.03
C ASP A 133 6.67 -2.04 -1.41
N THR A 134 7.00 -3.31 -1.64
CA THR A 134 7.14 -3.86 -2.99
C THR A 134 6.50 -5.23 -3.13
N LYS A 135 5.97 -5.51 -4.33
CA LYS A 135 5.51 -6.85 -4.73
C LYS A 135 6.62 -7.69 -5.34
N LYS A 136 7.79 -7.09 -5.59
CA LYS A 136 8.96 -7.81 -6.10
C LYS A 136 9.65 -8.57 -4.97
N PRO A 137 10.16 -9.78 -5.21
CA PRO A 137 11.00 -10.49 -4.24
C PRO A 137 12.27 -9.70 -3.95
N ILE A 138 12.59 -9.55 -2.66
CA ILE A 138 13.78 -8.79 -2.25
C ILE A 138 15.07 -9.60 -2.44
N ASN A 139 16.14 -8.90 -2.75
CA ASN A 139 17.49 -9.41 -2.84
C ASN A 139 18.49 -8.36 -2.29
N LEU A 140 19.65 -8.82 -1.82
CA LEU A 140 20.65 -7.95 -1.18
C LEU A 140 21.19 -6.87 -2.13
N GLN A 141 21.33 -7.17 -3.42
CA GLN A 141 21.87 -6.22 -4.39
C GLN A 141 20.96 -4.99 -4.55
N THR A 142 19.66 -5.19 -4.64
CA THR A 142 18.70 -4.12 -4.94
C THR A 142 18.20 -3.40 -3.69
N PHE A 143 18.04 -4.13 -2.57
CA PHE A 143 17.27 -3.63 -1.43
C PHE A 143 18.10 -3.34 -0.16
N SER A 144 19.40 -3.68 -0.13
CA SER A 144 20.23 -3.53 1.07
C SER A 144 20.38 -2.09 1.57
N ASP A 145 20.28 -1.10 0.68
CA ASP A 145 20.48 0.31 1.01
C ASP A 145 19.22 1.01 1.54
N TYR A 146 18.04 0.35 1.46
CA TYR A 146 16.82 0.89 2.08
C TYR A 146 16.94 0.95 3.59
N THR A 147 16.41 2.02 4.19
CA THR A 147 16.35 2.17 5.65
C THR A 147 15.41 1.12 6.25
N TYR A 148 14.20 0.99 5.69
CA TYR A 148 13.23 -0.02 6.08
C TYR A 148 12.46 -0.55 4.87
N ILE A 149 12.15 -1.85 4.94
CA ILE A 149 11.37 -2.59 3.96
C ILE A 149 10.12 -3.11 4.66
N LYS A 150 8.94 -2.81 4.12
CA LYS A 150 7.67 -3.36 4.60
C LYS A 150 7.16 -4.37 3.59
N MET A 151 6.72 -5.50 4.07
CA MET A 151 6.06 -6.57 3.30
C MET A 151 4.91 -7.15 4.11
N ASN A 152 3.93 -7.76 3.46
CA ASN A 152 3.00 -8.64 4.15
C ASN A 152 3.56 -10.06 4.25
N GLU A 153 2.94 -10.93 5.05
CA GLU A 153 3.40 -12.32 5.25
C GLU A 153 3.50 -13.10 3.95
N TRP A 154 2.52 -12.97 3.07
CA TRP A 154 2.51 -13.71 1.81
C TRP A 154 3.65 -13.26 0.88
N GLU A 155 3.95 -11.97 0.84
CA GLU A 155 5.08 -11.40 0.09
C GLU A 155 6.41 -11.89 0.66
N TRP A 156 6.51 -11.93 1.99
CA TRP A 156 7.70 -12.47 2.66
C TRP A 156 7.88 -13.96 2.40
N GLU A 157 6.84 -14.78 2.52
CA GLU A 157 6.91 -16.21 2.18
C GLU A 157 7.38 -16.47 0.75
N LEU A 158 6.99 -15.61 -0.21
CA LEU A 158 7.51 -15.68 -1.58
C LEU A 158 9.01 -15.39 -1.65
N CYS A 159 9.52 -14.46 -0.86
CA CYS A 159 10.94 -14.17 -0.77
C CYS A 159 11.72 -15.36 -0.17
N GLU A 160 11.21 -15.98 0.90
CA GLU A 160 11.81 -17.17 1.52
C GLU A 160 11.87 -18.35 0.54
N ARG A 161 10.81 -18.59 -0.21
CA ARG A 161 10.79 -19.63 -1.26
C ARG A 161 11.82 -19.37 -2.37
N LYS A 162 12.26 -18.13 -2.55
CA LYS A 162 13.34 -17.73 -3.47
C LYS A 162 14.70 -17.66 -2.80
N GLY A 163 14.82 -18.08 -1.55
CA GLY A 163 16.08 -18.20 -0.81
C GLY A 163 16.45 -17.02 0.07
N ALA A 164 15.57 -16.02 0.25
CA ALA A 164 15.79 -14.98 1.24
C ALA A 164 15.75 -15.59 2.66
N LYS A 165 16.64 -15.13 3.54
CA LYS A 165 16.68 -15.55 4.94
C LYS A 165 16.34 -14.36 5.82
N TYR A 166 15.48 -14.57 6.82
CA TYR A 166 15.03 -13.51 7.72
C TYR A 166 16.20 -12.80 8.40
N GLU A 167 17.23 -13.54 8.79
CA GLU A 167 18.41 -13.02 9.50
C GLU A 167 19.14 -11.93 8.72
N ASP A 168 19.15 -12.02 7.38
CA ASP A 168 19.80 -11.03 6.51
C ASP A 168 19.05 -9.69 6.49
N TRP A 169 17.78 -9.68 6.89
CA TRP A 169 16.85 -8.56 6.80
C TRP A 169 16.28 -8.08 8.12
N ALA A 170 16.52 -8.81 9.23
CA ALA A 170 15.86 -8.60 10.52
C ALA A 170 15.97 -7.16 11.05
N ASP A 171 17.05 -6.44 10.72
CA ASP A 171 17.27 -5.06 11.16
C ASP A 171 16.42 -4.02 10.44
N LYS A 172 15.87 -4.34 9.29
CA LYS A 172 15.13 -3.40 8.43
C LYS A 172 13.78 -3.91 7.91
N LEU A 173 13.50 -5.20 8.04
CA LEU A 173 12.27 -5.80 7.54
C LEU A 173 11.13 -5.71 8.57
N ILE A 174 10.00 -5.15 8.13
CA ILE A 174 8.75 -5.07 8.88
C ILE A 174 7.72 -5.92 8.14
N ILE A 175 7.24 -7.00 8.77
CA ILE A 175 6.26 -7.92 8.17
C ILE A 175 4.89 -7.64 8.78
N THR A 176 3.93 -7.17 7.97
CA THR A 176 2.54 -6.98 8.39
C THR A 176 1.76 -8.28 8.32
N MET A 177 1.01 -8.62 9.40
CA MET A 177 0.37 -9.92 9.63
C MET A 177 -1.13 -9.79 9.89
N SER A 178 -1.79 -8.87 9.16
CA SER A 178 -3.24 -8.60 9.29
C SER A 178 -3.67 -8.36 10.75
N GLU A 179 -4.62 -9.16 11.28
CA GLU A 179 -5.15 -9.07 12.64
C GLU A 179 -4.13 -9.40 13.74
N ARG A 180 -2.97 -9.91 13.38
CA ARG A 180 -1.87 -10.16 14.34
C ARG A 180 -0.94 -8.95 14.53
N GLY A 181 -1.12 -7.91 13.72
CA GLY A 181 -0.29 -6.71 13.72
C GLY A 181 0.93 -6.82 12.82
N CYS A 182 2.14 -6.57 13.32
CA CYS A 182 3.35 -6.75 12.53
C CYS A 182 4.52 -7.32 13.34
N LEU A 183 5.47 -7.93 12.63
CA LEU A 183 6.72 -8.47 13.16
C LEU A 183 7.88 -7.54 12.80
N TYR A 184 8.72 -7.20 13.77
CA TYR A 184 10.00 -6.54 13.57
C TYR A 184 11.01 -7.04 14.61
N LYS A 185 12.21 -7.44 14.19
CA LYS A 185 13.28 -7.99 15.08
C LYS A 185 12.79 -9.08 16.03
N ASN A 186 12.02 -10.05 15.52
CA ASN A 186 11.41 -11.14 16.29
C ASN A 186 10.42 -10.68 17.39
N GLU A 187 10.03 -9.41 17.39
CA GLU A 187 9.01 -8.88 18.28
C GLU A 187 7.71 -8.63 17.52
N VAL A 188 6.61 -9.13 18.06
CA VAL A 188 5.27 -8.88 17.51
C VAL A 188 4.69 -7.62 18.14
N PHE A 189 4.26 -6.69 17.27
CA PHE A 189 3.53 -5.48 17.63
C PHE A 189 2.05 -5.72 17.32
N PRO A 190 1.24 -6.10 18.31
CA PRO A 190 -0.15 -6.50 18.09
C PRO A 190 -1.03 -5.30 17.75
N VAL A 191 -2.17 -5.58 17.10
CA VAL A 191 -3.27 -4.63 16.93
C VAL A 191 -4.41 -4.95 17.88
N ASN A 192 -5.31 -3.98 18.08
CA ASN A 192 -6.57 -4.25 18.77
C ASN A 192 -7.44 -5.15 17.89
N ARG A 193 -7.87 -6.30 18.44
CA ARG A 193 -8.74 -7.28 17.76
C ARG A 193 -10.22 -7.09 18.02
N ASP A 194 -10.57 -6.30 19.02
CA ASP A 194 -11.96 -6.00 19.40
C ASP A 194 -12.55 -4.89 18.52
N ILE A 195 -12.52 -5.11 17.20
CA ILE A 195 -13.00 -4.18 16.19
C ILE A 195 -13.84 -4.88 15.14
N GLU A 196 -14.80 -4.17 14.57
CA GLU A 196 -15.51 -4.62 13.39
C GLU A 196 -14.71 -4.25 12.13
N VAL A 197 -14.13 -5.26 11.47
CA VAL A 197 -13.45 -5.07 10.17
C VAL A 197 -14.50 -4.99 9.08
N ARG A 198 -14.52 -3.89 8.33
CA ARG A 198 -15.46 -3.65 7.22
C ARG A 198 -14.81 -3.76 5.85
N ASP A 199 -13.56 -3.30 5.72
CA ASP A 199 -12.81 -3.37 4.47
C ASP A 199 -11.31 -3.33 4.76
N LEU A 200 -10.55 -4.24 4.13
CA LEU A 200 -9.09 -4.32 4.27
C LEU A 200 -8.34 -3.51 3.20
N SER A 201 -9.06 -2.94 2.23
CA SER A 201 -8.46 -2.22 1.11
C SER A 201 -7.70 -0.98 1.58
N GLY A 202 -6.42 -0.87 1.20
CA GLY A 202 -5.56 0.26 1.54
C GLY A 202 -4.94 0.24 2.94
N ALA A 203 -5.21 -0.80 3.76
CA ALA A 203 -4.63 -0.90 5.10
C ALA A 203 -3.09 -0.91 5.08
N GLY A 204 -2.48 -1.61 4.11
CA GLY A 204 -1.03 -1.64 3.92
C GLY A 204 -0.43 -0.29 3.55
N ASP A 205 -1.10 0.45 2.66
CA ASP A 205 -0.71 1.82 2.26
C ASP A 205 -0.80 2.79 3.44
N THR A 206 -1.90 2.68 4.22
CA THR A 206 -2.10 3.47 5.44
C THR A 206 -1.04 3.17 6.48
N PHE A 207 -0.69 1.89 6.67
CA PHE A 207 0.39 1.49 7.57
C PHE A 207 1.71 2.11 7.14
N MET A 208 2.09 2.00 5.85
CA MET A 208 3.33 2.57 5.32
C MET A 208 3.36 4.10 5.49
N ALA A 209 2.32 4.80 5.10
CA ALA A 209 2.21 6.25 5.23
C ALA A 209 2.40 6.70 6.69
N SER A 210 1.67 6.06 7.62
CA SER A 210 1.69 6.39 9.05
C SER A 210 3.04 6.06 9.70
N LEU A 211 3.65 4.92 9.31
CA LEU A 211 4.98 4.52 9.77
C LEU A 211 6.02 5.58 9.42
N VAL A 212 6.06 5.98 8.14
CA VAL A 212 7.06 6.94 7.66
C VAL A 212 6.82 8.32 8.24
N PHE A 213 5.56 8.77 8.31
CA PHE A 213 5.21 10.04 8.95
C PHE A 213 5.73 10.09 10.38
N LYS A 214 5.38 9.10 11.21
CA LYS A 214 5.76 9.07 12.62
C LYS A 214 7.26 8.88 12.82
N TYR A 215 7.92 8.05 12.01
CA TYR A 215 9.36 7.86 12.07
C TYR A 215 10.14 9.11 11.67
N THR A 216 9.67 9.84 10.66
CA THR A 216 10.31 11.10 10.26
C THR A 216 10.25 12.13 11.38
N GLU A 217 9.17 12.14 12.16
CA GLU A 217 8.97 13.02 13.33
C GLU A 217 9.84 12.61 14.53
N THR A 218 9.85 11.33 14.88
CA THR A 218 10.37 10.86 16.19
C THR A 218 11.71 10.14 16.11
N LYS A 219 12.07 9.59 14.95
CA LYS A 219 13.19 8.66 14.74
C LYS A 219 13.14 7.39 15.61
N ASP A 220 11.97 7.10 16.18
CA ASP A 220 11.69 5.90 16.97
C ASP A 220 10.81 4.93 16.15
N LEU A 221 11.41 3.84 15.68
CA LEU A 221 10.71 2.86 14.86
C LEU A 221 9.62 2.12 15.63
N ARG A 222 9.86 1.78 16.92
CA ARG A 222 8.88 1.05 17.73
C ARG A 222 7.62 1.88 17.97
N GLN A 223 7.80 3.17 18.26
CA GLN A 223 6.69 4.10 18.39
C GLN A 223 5.96 4.26 17.05
N SER A 224 6.71 4.31 15.94
CA SER A 224 6.15 4.47 14.60
C SER A 224 5.34 3.25 14.16
N ILE A 225 5.79 2.03 14.47
CA ILE A 225 5.04 0.79 14.23
C ILE A 225 3.71 0.78 15.00
N LYS A 226 3.74 1.13 16.29
CA LYS A 226 2.51 1.20 17.10
C LYS A 226 1.50 2.19 16.51
N PHE A 227 1.97 3.38 16.16
CA PHE A 227 1.15 4.39 15.52
C PHE A 227 0.59 3.93 14.16
N ALA A 228 1.41 3.26 13.33
CA ALA A 228 0.98 2.71 12.05
C ALA A 228 -0.10 1.62 12.20
N ASN A 229 0.04 0.73 13.20
CA ASN A 229 -0.97 -0.26 13.55
C ASN A 229 -2.30 0.39 13.95
N GLU A 230 -2.26 1.45 14.79
CA GLU A 230 -3.46 2.18 15.20
C GLU A 230 -4.16 2.84 14.00
N CYS A 231 -3.40 3.46 13.10
CA CYS A 231 -3.94 4.08 11.89
C CYS A 231 -4.54 3.05 10.94
N ALA A 232 -3.85 1.95 10.66
CA ALA A 232 -4.37 0.86 9.85
C ALA A 232 -5.65 0.26 10.47
N THR A 233 -5.69 0.09 11.81
CA THR A 233 -6.86 -0.38 12.54
C THR A 233 -8.06 0.56 12.37
N LYS A 234 -7.86 1.88 12.35
CA LYS A 234 -8.94 2.86 12.13
C LYS A 234 -9.53 2.79 10.72
N VAL A 235 -8.72 2.65 9.69
CA VAL A 235 -9.21 2.64 8.31
C VAL A 235 -9.96 1.35 7.96
N VAL A 236 -9.55 0.19 8.47
CA VAL A 236 -10.25 -1.08 8.19
C VAL A 236 -11.67 -1.15 8.78
N GLN A 237 -12.03 -0.25 9.70
CA GLN A 237 -13.38 -0.11 10.24
C GLN A 237 -14.30 0.75 9.36
N LYS A 238 -13.77 1.35 8.30
CA LYS A 238 -14.51 2.14 7.32
C LYS A 238 -14.76 1.30 6.06
N ARG A 239 -15.72 1.70 5.22
CA ARG A 239 -15.99 1.04 3.94
C ARG A 239 -15.15 1.67 2.82
N GLY A 240 -14.58 0.84 1.97
CA GLY A 240 -13.75 1.26 0.84
C GLY A 240 -12.36 1.75 1.25
N VAL A 241 -11.57 2.19 0.28
CA VAL A 241 -10.28 2.85 0.52
C VAL A 241 -10.54 4.22 1.17
N THR A 242 -10.01 4.42 2.37
CA THR A 242 -10.21 5.67 3.12
C THR A 242 -8.90 6.12 3.74
N THR A 243 -8.84 7.41 4.07
CA THR A 243 -7.72 7.99 4.82
C THR A 243 -8.01 8.04 6.33
N ILE A 244 -6.96 8.27 7.09
CA ILE A 244 -6.97 8.39 8.57
C ILE A 244 -7.83 9.57 9.02
#